data_1ff7ce62296a785753bbc97adb4c8670
#
_entry.id   1ff7ce62296a785753bbc97adb4c8670
#
_cell.length_a   1.000
_cell.length_b   1.000
_cell.length_c   1.000
_cell.angle_alpha   90.00
_cell.angle_beta   90.00
_cell.angle_gamma   90.00
#
_symmetry.space_group_name_H-M   'P 1'
#
loop_
_entity.id
_entity.type
_entity.pdbx_description
1 polymer ?
#
loop_
_entity_poly.entity_id
_entity_poly.type
_entity_poly.pdbx_seq_one_letter_code
_entity_poly.pdbx_strand_id
1 'polypeptide(L)'
;MSEQAEKFLAQWEIEHIKMVARSDREDQAQRLALRCREDAAKAGISGQDLEAAAEGNLIGNMLQALDAAEFRKMYRDQLAEQEED
;
A
#
# COMPACT_ATOMS: atom_id res chain seq x y z
N MET A 1 -14.19 6.79 12.81
CA MET A 1 -12.89 6.22 12.40
C MET A 1 -12.71 4.84 12.96
N SER A 2 -12.25 3.91 12.15
CA SER A 2 -12.09 2.52 12.56
C SER A 2 -10.60 2.22 12.73
N GLU A 3 -10.18 1.99 13.95
CA GLU A 3 -8.83 1.56 14.26
C GLU A 3 -8.50 0.23 13.58
N GLN A 4 -9.50 -0.64 13.52
CA GLN A 4 -9.37 -1.93 12.87
C GLN A 4 -9.08 -1.76 11.37
N ALA A 5 -9.77 -0.84 10.71
CA ALA A 5 -9.56 -0.58 9.29
C ALA A 5 -8.17 0.01 9.04
N GLU A 6 -7.71 0.91 9.89
CA GLU A 6 -6.38 1.50 9.78
C GLU A 6 -5.28 0.45 9.94
N LYS A 7 -5.42 -0.42 10.93
CA LYS A 7 -4.47 -1.52 11.14
C LYS A 7 -4.49 -2.50 9.99
N PHE A 8 -5.68 -2.83 9.49
CA PHE A 8 -5.83 -3.72 8.36
C PHE A 8 -5.13 -3.15 7.13
N LEU A 9 -5.39 -1.89 6.82
CA LEU A 9 -4.81 -1.25 5.64
C LEU A 9 -3.28 -1.22 5.71
N ALA A 10 -2.73 -0.83 6.86
CA ALA A 10 -1.28 -0.77 7.04
C ALA A 10 -0.64 -2.16 6.87
N GLN A 11 -1.21 -3.17 7.48
CA GLN A 11 -0.70 -4.54 7.38
C GLN A 11 -0.83 -5.08 5.97
N TRP A 12 -1.97 -4.82 5.31
CA TRP A 12 -2.23 -5.26 3.95
C TRP A 12 -1.20 -4.67 2.98
N GLU A 13 -0.89 -3.39 3.14
CA GLU A 13 0.09 -2.72 2.30
C GLU A 13 1.48 -3.34 2.46
N ILE A 14 1.88 -3.63 3.69
CA ILE A 14 3.18 -4.27 3.97
C ILE A 14 3.27 -5.62 3.25
N GLU A 15 2.18 -6.38 3.24
CA GLU A 15 2.17 -7.72 2.66
C GLU A 15 2.04 -7.74 1.15
N HIS A 16 1.38 -6.75 0.55
CA HIS A 16 0.99 -6.81 -0.86
C HIS A 16 1.65 -5.75 -1.75
N ILE A 17 2.19 -4.68 -1.16
CA ILE A 17 2.81 -3.63 -1.97
C ILE A 17 4.20 -4.06 -2.39
N LYS A 18 4.40 -4.09 -3.71
CA LYS A 18 5.70 -4.40 -4.32
C LYS A 18 6.08 -3.29 -5.27
N MET A 19 7.37 -3.08 -5.45
CA MET A 19 7.84 -2.08 -6.40
C MET A 19 7.42 -2.46 -7.82
N VAL A 20 6.84 -1.50 -8.53
CA VAL A 20 6.45 -1.67 -9.93
C VAL A 20 6.99 -0.51 -10.77
N ALA A 21 7.07 -0.70 -12.09
CA ALA A 21 7.50 0.35 -12.99
C ALA A 21 6.57 1.57 -12.88
N ARG A 22 7.14 2.76 -13.02
CA ARG A 22 6.36 4.00 -12.91
C ARG A 22 5.20 4.07 -13.88
N SER A 23 5.39 3.55 -15.09
CA SER A 23 4.35 3.56 -16.11
C SER A 23 3.12 2.74 -15.72
N ASP A 24 3.30 1.74 -14.84
CA ASP A 24 2.23 0.83 -14.45
C ASP A 24 1.63 1.15 -13.08
N ARG A 25 2.15 2.17 -12.39
CA ARG A 25 1.73 2.46 -11.02
C ARG A 25 0.27 2.78 -10.86
N GLU A 26 -0.26 3.60 -11.75
CA GLU A 26 -1.66 4.01 -11.68
C GLU A 26 -2.58 2.81 -11.84
N ASP A 27 -2.28 1.98 -12.84
CA ASP A 27 -3.02 0.76 -13.10
C ASP A 27 -2.91 -0.21 -11.92
N GLN A 28 -1.70 -0.37 -11.41
CA GLN A 28 -1.45 -1.25 -10.27
C GLN A 28 -2.15 -0.76 -9.02
N ALA A 29 -2.16 0.57 -8.79
CA ALA A 29 -2.86 1.13 -7.64
C ALA A 29 -4.35 0.84 -7.68
N GLN A 30 -4.97 0.90 -8.85
CA GLN A 30 -6.39 0.57 -9.01
C GLN A 30 -6.66 -0.89 -8.70
N ARG A 31 -5.82 -1.79 -9.20
CA ARG A 31 -5.96 -3.22 -8.93
C ARG A 31 -5.76 -3.54 -7.46
N LEU A 32 -4.75 -2.92 -6.84
CA LEU A 32 -4.49 -3.12 -5.42
C LEU A 32 -5.65 -2.62 -4.57
N ALA A 33 -6.23 -1.48 -4.93
CA ALA A 33 -7.36 -0.93 -4.21
C ALA A 33 -8.57 -1.87 -4.26
N LEU A 34 -8.86 -2.44 -5.43
CA LEU A 34 -9.95 -3.41 -5.59
C LEU A 34 -9.71 -4.64 -4.73
N ARG A 35 -8.52 -5.19 -4.79
CA ARG A 35 -8.17 -6.38 -4.02
C ARG A 35 -8.23 -6.11 -2.52
N CYS A 36 -7.75 -4.94 -2.11
CA CYS A 36 -7.79 -4.54 -0.71
C CYS A 36 -9.23 -4.46 -0.20
N ARG A 37 -10.14 -3.92 -1.00
CA ARG A 37 -11.56 -3.86 -0.64
C ARG A 37 -12.16 -5.26 -0.47
N GLU A 38 -11.83 -6.17 -1.36
CA GLU A 38 -12.31 -7.54 -1.28
C GLU A 38 -11.81 -8.24 -0.02
N ASP A 39 -10.51 -8.09 0.27
CA ASP A 39 -9.91 -8.70 1.45
C ASP A 39 -10.45 -8.07 2.73
N ALA A 40 -10.69 -6.76 2.74
CA ALA A 40 -11.27 -6.07 3.89
C ALA A 40 -12.69 -6.57 4.16
N ALA A 41 -13.49 -6.76 3.11
CA ALA A 41 -14.84 -7.31 3.25
C ALA A 41 -14.83 -8.70 3.89
N LYS A 42 -13.87 -9.53 3.49
CA LYS A 42 -13.70 -10.85 4.09
C LYS A 42 -13.32 -10.78 5.56
N ALA A 43 -12.61 -9.73 5.94
CA ALA A 43 -12.20 -9.50 7.33
C ALA A 43 -13.28 -8.79 8.16
N GLY A 44 -14.43 -8.49 7.57
CA GLY A 44 -15.53 -7.82 8.24
C GLY A 44 -15.40 -6.31 8.30
N ILE A 45 -14.56 -5.72 7.46
CA ILE A 45 -14.34 -4.27 7.39
C ILE A 45 -15.14 -3.72 6.21
N SER A 46 -15.98 -2.72 6.46
CA SER A 46 -16.79 -2.12 5.40
C SER A 46 -15.92 -1.29 4.46
N GLY A 47 -16.36 -1.14 3.21
CA GLY A 47 -15.67 -0.30 2.24
C GLY A 47 -15.58 1.15 2.71
N GLN A 48 -16.60 1.61 3.41
CA GLN A 48 -16.63 2.97 3.94
C GLN A 48 -15.55 3.18 5.00
N ASP A 49 -15.39 2.23 5.92
CA ASP A 49 -14.36 2.30 6.94
C ASP A 49 -12.96 2.23 6.32
N LEU A 50 -12.80 1.39 5.30
CA LEU A 50 -11.53 1.27 4.60
C LEU A 50 -11.16 2.58 3.89
N GLU A 51 -12.12 3.19 3.21
CA GLU A 51 -11.89 4.49 2.55
C GLU A 51 -11.52 5.57 3.57
N ALA A 52 -12.19 5.58 4.72
CA ALA A 52 -11.87 6.55 5.78
C ALA A 52 -10.45 6.34 6.30
N ALA A 53 -10.01 5.09 6.41
CA ALA A 53 -8.63 4.79 6.83
C ALA A 53 -7.61 5.29 5.80
N ALA A 54 -8.00 5.35 4.54
CA ALA A 54 -7.17 5.87 3.45
C ALA A 54 -7.43 7.36 3.17
N GLU A 55 -8.01 8.06 4.13
CA GLU A 55 -8.31 9.50 4.05
C GLU A 55 -9.23 9.86 2.88
N GLY A 56 -10.14 8.95 2.55
CA GLY A 56 -11.12 9.16 1.49
C GLY A 56 -10.63 8.87 0.09
N ASN A 57 -9.41 8.36 -0.06
CA ASN A 57 -8.84 8.08 -1.38
C ASN A 57 -7.94 6.85 -1.35
N LEU A 58 -8.56 5.68 -1.45
CA LEU A 58 -7.83 4.41 -1.39
C LEU A 58 -6.83 4.27 -2.55
N ILE A 59 -7.20 4.67 -3.75
CA ILE A 59 -6.31 4.59 -4.92
C ILE A 59 -5.08 5.48 -4.70
N GLY A 60 -5.29 6.71 -4.24
CA GLY A 60 -4.20 7.64 -3.92
C GLY A 60 -3.30 7.10 -2.82
N ASN A 61 -3.89 6.45 -1.82
CA ASN A 61 -3.14 5.80 -0.75
C ASN A 61 -2.24 4.69 -1.31
N MET A 62 -2.75 3.89 -2.24
CA MET A 62 -1.95 2.84 -2.90
C MET A 62 -0.82 3.43 -3.73
N LEU A 63 -1.05 4.55 -4.41
CA LEU A 63 0.00 5.24 -5.15
C LEU A 63 1.13 5.69 -4.23
N GLN A 64 0.78 6.28 -3.08
CA GLN A 64 1.76 6.69 -2.09
C GLN A 64 2.53 5.50 -1.54
N ALA A 65 1.85 4.39 -1.31
CA ALA A 65 2.49 3.18 -0.80
C ALA A 65 3.48 2.60 -1.83
N LEU A 66 3.14 2.65 -3.11
CA LEU A 66 4.03 2.21 -4.18
C LEU A 66 5.27 3.11 -4.27
N ASP A 67 5.08 4.43 -4.14
CA ASP A 67 6.20 5.37 -4.11
C ASP A 67 7.12 5.12 -2.90
N ALA A 68 6.52 4.87 -1.75
CA ALA A 68 7.28 4.59 -0.53
C ALA A 68 8.06 3.28 -0.66
N ALA A 69 7.50 2.27 -1.32
CA ALA A 69 8.18 1.00 -1.54
C ALA A 69 9.41 1.19 -2.43
N GLU A 70 9.29 2.00 -3.48
CA GLU A 70 10.42 2.32 -4.35
C GLU A 70 11.51 3.03 -3.58
N PHE A 71 11.13 4.04 -2.79
CA PHE A 71 12.07 4.80 -1.99
C PHE A 71 12.82 3.90 -0.99
N ARG A 72 12.09 3.03 -0.32
CA ARG A 72 12.70 2.10 0.65
C ARG A 72 13.69 1.18 -0.03
N LYS A 73 13.39 0.70 -1.23
CA LYS A 73 14.28 -0.18 -1.96
C LYS A 73 15.55 0.54 -2.36
N MET A 74 15.44 1.76 -2.86
CA MET A 74 16.60 2.56 -3.23
C MET A 74 17.51 2.82 -2.03
N TYR A 75 16.90 3.16 -0.90
CA TYR A 75 17.63 3.42 0.33
C TYR A 75 18.33 2.16 0.83
N ARG A 76 17.65 1.03 0.77
CA ARG A 76 18.21 -0.24 1.21
C ARG A 76 19.38 -0.66 0.33
N ASP A 77 19.27 -0.47 -0.97
CA ASP A 77 20.35 -0.79 -1.91
C ASP A 77 21.59 0.06 -1.63
N GLN A 78 21.42 1.33 -1.31
CA GLN A 78 22.52 2.21 -0.93
C GLN A 78 23.21 1.75 0.35
N LEU A 79 22.42 1.36 1.35
CA LEU A 79 22.98 0.87 2.61
C LEU A 79 23.76 -0.43 2.42
N ALA A 80 23.25 -1.32 1.55
CA ALA A 80 23.93 -2.58 1.26
C ALA A 80 25.29 -2.33 0.60
N GLU A 81 25.36 -1.36 -0.30
CA GLU A 81 26.63 -0.99 -0.96
C GLU A 81 27.64 -0.44 0.04
N GLN A 82 27.18 0.32 1.03
CA GLN A 82 28.06 0.87 2.06
C GLN A 82 28.58 -0.20 3.00
N GLU A 83 27.79 -1.24 3.25
CA GLU A 83 28.19 -2.30 4.16
C GLU A 83 29.24 -3.25 3.56
N GLU A 84 29.35 -3.31 2.25
CA GLU A 84 30.30 -4.18 1.58
C GLU A 84 31.72 -3.65 1.59
N ASP A 85 31.89 -2.39 1.94
CA ASP A 85 33.22 -1.80 2.08
C ASP A 85 33.81 -2.08 3.46
#